data_442910fba6f38389756741d4329d267c
#
_entry.id   442910fba6f38389756741d4329d267c
#
_cell.length_a   1.000
_cell.length_b   1.000
_cell.length_c   1.000
_cell.angle_alpha   90.00
_cell.angle_beta   90.00
_cell.angle_gamma   90.00
#
_symmetry.space_group_name_H-M   'P 1'
#
loop_
_entity.id
_entity.type
_entity.pdbx_description
1 polymer ?
#
loop_
_entity_poly.entity_id
_entity_poly.type
_entity_poly.pdbx_seq_one_letter_code
_entity_poly.pdbx_strand_id
1 'polypeptide(L)'
;MMRKTRDYDAELRALSDKAKSIKAKKVEQLGLLVTGTGADALDPDTLAGVLLAAVESADAEEKEAWRSRGAAFFQGRGRKTGRRTGGDGEGAKQTGAGEA
;
A
#
# COMPACT_ATOMS: atom_id res chain seq x y z
N MET A 1 7.91 -9.95 -52.01
CA MET A 1 8.80 -9.80 -50.92
C MET A 1 8.09 -10.05 -49.61
N MET A 2 8.74 -10.75 -48.75
CA MET A 2 8.13 -11.11 -47.50
C MET A 2 8.33 -10.00 -46.48
N ARG A 3 7.25 -9.61 -45.81
CA ARG A 3 7.37 -8.64 -44.76
C ARG A 3 8.10 -9.23 -43.59
N LYS A 4 8.86 -8.39 -42.92
CA LYS A 4 9.53 -8.83 -41.74
C LYS A 4 8.50 -9.21 -40.70
N THR A 5 8.67 -10.37 -40.13
CA THR A 5 7.78 -10.82 -39.06
C THR A 5 7.99 -9.97 -37.84
N ARG A 6 6.89 -9.59 -37.23
CA ARG A 6 6.94 -8.84 -36.01
C ARG A 6 7.66 -9.67 -34.94
N ASP A 7 8.50 -9.02 -34.20
CA ASP A 7 9.28 -9.71 -33.20
C ASP A 7 8.45 -9.84 -31.90
N TYR A 8 7.66 -10.89 -31.86
CA TYR A 8 6.81 -11.14 -30.70
C TYR A 8 7.60 -11.52 -29.46
N ASP A 9 8.77 -12.12 -29.65
CA ASP A 9 9.61 -12.45 -28.50
C ASP A 9 10.10 -11.19 -27.81
N ALA A 10 10.46 -10.18 -28.58
CA ALA A 10 10.86 -8.91 -28.01
C ALA A 10 9.71 -8.24 -27.28
N GLU A 11 8.51 -8.34 -27.84
CA GLU A 11 7.34 -7.76 -27.21
C GLU A 11 7.01 -8.47 -25.90
N LEU A 12 7.11 -9.80 -25.91
CA LEU A 12 6.87 -10.57 -24.71
C LEU A 12 7.89 -10.25 -23.63
N ARG A 13 9.13 -10.06 -24.03
CA ARG A 13 10.19 -9.70 -23.10
C ARG A 13 9.92 -8.34 -22.48
N ALA A 14 9.51 -7.39 -23.30
CA ALA A 14 9.19 -6.05 -22.82
C ALA A 14 8.02 -6.08 -21.84
N LEU A 15 7.00 -6.88 -22.13
CA LEU A 15 5.87 -7.01 -21.23
C LEU A 15 6.27 -7.69 -19.93
N SER A 16 7.13 -8.68 -20.02
CA SER A 16 7.63 -9.36 -18.83
C SER A 16 8.42 -8.40 -17.96
N ASP A 17 9.27 -7.58 -18.57
CA ASP A 17 10.05 -6.60 -17.82
C ASP A 17 9.13 -5.57 -17.16
N LYS A 18 8.10 -5.15 -17.89
CA LYS A 18 7.15 -4.21 -17.33
C LYS A 18 6.38 -4.82 -16.16
N ALA A 19 6.02 -6.09 -16.28
CA ALA A 19 5.33 -6.79 -15.19
C ALA A 19 6.21 -6.86 -13.96
N LYS A 20 7.50 -7.13 -14.14
CA LYS A 20 8.43 -7.16 -13.01
C LYS A 20 8.55 -5.80 -12.35
N SER A 21 8.59 -4.76 -13.16
CA SER A 21 8.67 -3.40 -12.64
C SER A 21 7.44 -3.05 -11.82
N ILE A 22 6.27 -3.42 -12.32
CA ILE A 22 5.02 -3.16 -11.61
C ILE A 22 4.97 -3.94 -10.30
N LYS A 23 5.42 -5.19 -10.31
CA LYS A 23 5.47 -5.98 -9.10
C LYS A 23 6.41 -5.37 -8.06
N ALA A 24 7.55 -4.86 -8.53
CA ALA A 24 8.51 -4.22 -7.63
C ALA A 24 7.90 -2.99 -6.98
N LYS A 25 7.16 -2.21 -7.76
CA LYS A 25 6.49 -1.04 -7.22
C LYS A 25 5.41 -1.44 -6.22
N LYS A 26 4.70 -2.52 -6.49
CA LYS A 26 3.70 -3.00 -5.56
C LYS A 26 4.32 -3.39 -4.23
N VAL A 27 5.45 -4.10 -4.28
CA VAL A 27 6.15 -4.49 -3.06
C VAL A 27 6.62 -3.27 -2.30
N GLU A 28 7.12 -2.27 -3.01
CA GLU A 28 7.54 -1.02 -2.40
C GLU A 28 6.38 -0.34 -1.69
N GLN A 29 5.22 -0.28 -2.35
CA GLN A 29 4.03 0.32 -1.75
C GLN A 29 3.57 -0.45 -0.52
N LEU A 30 3.65 -1.77 -0.57
CA LEU A 30 3.30 -2.58 0.60
C LEU A 30 4.27 -2.34 1.75
N GLY A 31 5.55 -2.16 1.44
CA GLY A 31 6.53 -1.82 2.46
C GLY A 31 6.24 -0.48 3.10
N LEU A 32 5.87 0.50 2.30
CA LEU A 32 5.50 1.81 2.82
C LEU A 32 4.26 1.73 3.68
N LEU A 33 3.33 0.84 3.33
CA LEU A 33 2.14 0.62 4.15
C LEU A 33 2.51 0.05 5.50
N VAL A 34 3.42 -0.89 5.53
CA VAL A 34 3.87 -1.49 6.77
C VAL A 34 4.49 -0.44 7.69
N THR A 35 5.38 0.39 7.14
CA THR A 35 6.01 1.44 7.94
C THR A 35 5.02 2.53 8.31
N GLY A 36 4.14 2.90 7.39
CA GLY A 36 3.17 3.95 7.63
C GLY A 36 2.17 3.63 8.73
N THR A 37 1.87 2.34 8.90
CA THR A 37 0.97 1.92 9.97
C THR A 37 1.69 1.66 11.28
N GLY A 38 3.00 1.66 11.27
CA GLY A 38 3.76 1.31 12.45
C GLY A 38 3.97 -0.18 12.64
N ALA A 39 3.50 -0.98 11.68
CA ALA A 39 3.62 -2.44 11.79
C ALA A 39 5.07 -2.91 11.70
N ASP A 40 5.95 -2.05 11.22
CA ASP A 40 7.38 -2.37 11.17
C ASP A 40 8.00 -2.49 12.57
N ALA A 41 7.29 -2.00 13.59
CA ALA A 41 7.76 -2.15 14.97
C ALA A 41 7.49 -3.54 15.52
N LEU A 42 6.63 -4.31 14.87
CA LEU A 42 6.38 -5.68 15.27
C LEU A 42 7.57 -6.55 14.87
N ASP A 43 7.87 -7.54 15.69
CA ASP A 43 8.92 -8.47 15.29
C ASP A 43 8.45 -9.27 14.07
N PRO A 44 9.38 -9.83 13.29
CA PRO A 44 9.00 -10.52 12.05
C PRO A 44 8.02 -11.67 12.26
N ASP A 45 8.18 -12.42 13.32
CA ASP A 45 7.29 -13.56 13.57
C ASP A 45 5.87 -13.09 13.83
N THR A 46 5.72 -12.04 14.62
CA THR A 46 4.40 -11.50 14.92
C THR A 46 3.76 -10.89 13.66
N LEU A 47 4.55 -10.16 12.91
CA LEU A 47 4.04 -9.56 11.68
C LEU A 47 3.57 -10.64 10.70
N ALA A 48 4.38 -11.68 10.52
CA ALA A 48 4.01 -12.78 9.64
C ALA A 48 2.72 -13.45 10.13
N GLY A 49 2.60 -13.67 11.44
CA GLY A 49 1.43 -14.31 11.99
C GLY A 49 0.16 -13.51 11.77
N VAL A 50 0.24 -12.19 11.96
CA VAL A 50 -0.92 -11.33 11.73
C VAL A 50 -1.33 -11.37 10.27
N LEU A 51 -0.36 -11.30 9.37
CA LEU A 51 -0.66 -11.33 7.94
C LEU A 51 -1.25 -12.66 7.52
N LEU A 52 -0.72 -13.75 8.04
CA LEU A 52 -1.26 -15.07 7.74
C LEU A 52 -2.69 -15.20 8.26
N ALA A 53 -2.95 -14.71 9.46
CA ALA A 53 -4.30 -14.77 10.01
C ALA A 53 -5.28 -14.00 9.13
N ALA A 54 -4.86 -12.84 8.64
CA ALA A 54 -5.73 -12.04 7.78
C ALA A 54 -6.01 -12.73 6.45
N VAL A 55 -4.99 -13.35 5.87
CA VAL A 55 -5.14 -14.02 4.58
C VAL A 55 -6.05 -15.24 4.72
N GLU A 56 -5.95 -15.94 5.84
CA GLU A 56 -6.69 -17.19 6.06
C GLU A 56 -8.07 -16.99 6.63
N SER A 57 -8.40 -15.77 7.06
CA SER A 57 -9.70 -15.52 7.69
C SER A 57 -10.83 -15.71 6.69
N ALA A 58 -11.85 -16.45 7.10
CA ALA A 58 -13.06 -16.62 6.32
C ALA A 58 -14.20 -15.77 6.88
N ASP A 59 -13.95 -15.01 7.94
CA ASP A 59 -14.96 -14.21 8.61
C ASP A 59 -15.19 -12.91 7.84
N ALA A 60 -16.34 -12.82 7.17
CA ALA A 60 -16.65 -11.66 6.34
C ALA A 60 -16.78 -10.39 7.17
N GLU A 61 -17.31 -10.49 8.38
CA GLU A 61 -17.47 -9.32 9.23
C GLU A 61 -16.11 -8.80 9.71
N GLU A 62 -15.22 -9.70 10.04
CA GLU A 62 -13.89 -9.32 10.46
C GLU A 62 -13.13 -8.65 9.33
N LYS A 63 -13.22 -9.23 8.14
CA LYS A 63 -12.57 -8.65 6.97
C LYS A 63 -13.12 -7.27 6.63
N GLU A 64 -14.41 -7.10 6.77
CA GLU A 64 -15.03 -5.82 6.50
C GLU A 64 -14.60 -4.78 7.53
N ALA A 65 -14.47 -5.19 8.79
CA ALA A 65 -14.00 -4.28 9.82
C ALA A 65 -12.56 -3.83 9.54
N TRP A 66 -11.72 -4.76 9.11
CA TRP A 66 -10.35 -4.43 8.73
C TRP A 66 -10.32 -3.46 7.56
N ARG A 67 -11.13 -3.74 6.55
CA ARG A 67 -11.19 -2.91 5.36
C ARG A 67 -11.64 -1.50 5.69
N SER A 68 -12.64 -1.39 6.53
CA SER A 68 -13.17 -0.10 6.93
C SER A 68 -12.14 0.70 7.71
N ARG A 69 -11.44 0.03 8.61
CA ARG A 69 -10.41 0.70 9.39
C ARG A 69 -9.26 1.16 8.50
N GLY A 70 -8.90 0.33 7.51
CA GLY A 70 -7.86 0.70 6.57
C GLY A 70 -8.25 1.89 5.72
N ALA A 71 -9.50 1.93 5.27
CA ALA A 71 -9.97 3.06 4.49
C ALA A 71 -9.89 4.36 5.31
N ALA A 72 -10.26 4.28 6.57
CA ALA A 72 -10.19 5.44 7.45
C ALA A 72 -8.74 5.90 7.64
N PHE A 73 -7.82 4.95 7.73
CA PHE A 73 -6.41 5.28 7.86
C PHE A 73 -5.91 6.06 6.64
N PHE A 74 -6.26 5.62 5.44
CA PHE A 74 -5.82 6.33 4.24
C PHE A 74 -6.48 7.69 4.12
N GLN A 75 -7.73 7.81 4.52
CA GLN A 75 -8.41 9.11 4.49
C GLN A 75 -7.75 10.08 5.46
N GLY A 76 -7.40 9.59 6.63
CA GLY A 76 -6.72 10.41 7.60
C GLY A 76 -5.37 10.89 7.13
N ARG A 77 -4.61 10.00 6.50
CA ARG A 77 -3.31 10.38 5.98
C ARG A 77 -3.42 11.40 4.86
N GLY A 78 -4.37 11.18 3.95
CA GLY A 78 -4.56 12.12 2.85
C GLY A 78 -4.94 13.49 3.34
N ARG A 79 -5.86 13.54 4.28
CA ARG A 79 -6.30 14.80 4.84
C ARG A 79 -5.16 15.51 5.55
N LYS A 80 -4.41 14.76 6.32
CA LYS A 80 -3.28 15.31 7.05
C LYS A 80 -2.23 15.85 6.10
N THR A 81 -1.95 15.10 5.06
CA THR A 81 -0.98 15.52 4.06
C THR A 81 -1.43 16.79 3.38
N GLY A 82 -2.68 16.86 3.02
CA GLY A 82 -3.22 18.05 2.37
C GLY A 82 -3.11 19.27 3.24
N ARG A 83 -3.36 19.09 4.51
CA ARG A 83 -3.27 20.20 5.45
C ARG A 83 -1.84 20.69 5.58
N ARG A 84 -0.91 19.75 5.64
CA ARG A 84 0.49 20.14 5.77
C ARG A 84 1.01 20.83 4.54
N THR A 85 0.46 20.49 3.42
CA THR A 85 0.81 21.20 2.21
C THR A 85 0.49 22.66 2.37
N GLY A 86 -0.55 22.93 3.09
CA GLY A 86 -0.89 24.29 3.40
C GLY A 86 -0.05 24.86 4.51
N GLY A 87 0.71 24.05 5.17
CA GLY A 87 1.56 24.52 6.20
C GLY A 87 1.39 23.82 7.50
N ASP A 88 1.34 23.58 8.22
CA ASP A 88 1.25 22.99 9.41
C ASP A 88 1.31 22.50 10.28
N GLY A 89 1.48 22.88 10.42
CA GLY A 89 1.24 22.33 11.28
C GLY A 89 1.10 22.06 12.17
N GLU A 90 0.99 22.45 12.20
CA GLU A 90 0.62 22.05 13.18
C GLU A 90 0.24 21.69 13.75
N GLY A 91 0.16 21.93 13.43
CA GLY A 91 -0.34 21.47 14.17
C GLY A 91 -0.84 21.18 14.43
N ALA A 92 -0.92 21.52 14.29
CA ALA A 92 -1.35 21.03 14.82
C ALA A 92 -1.75 20.62 15.25
N LYS A 93 -1.71 20.83 15.15
CA LYS A 93 -2.03 20.26 15.63
C LYS A 93 -2.51 19.74 16.08
N GLN A 94 -2.66 19.72 15.84
CA GLN A 94 -3.04 19.03 16.20
C GLN A 94 -3.53 18.59 16.59
N THR A 95 -3.80 18.82 16.32
CA THR A 95 -4.37 18.21 16.71
C THR A 95 -4.83 17.73 17.02
N GLY A 96 -4.90 17.98 16.82
CA GLY A 96 -5.53 17.36 17.06
C GLY A 96 -6.02 17.03 17.10
N ALA A 97 -6.11 17.32 17.01
CA ALA A 97 -6.66 16.80 17.11
C ALA A 97 -7.08 16.56 17.06
N GLY A 98 -6.94 16.74 16.97
CA GLY A 98 -7.33 16.41 16.91
C GLY A 98 -7.55 16.38 16.61
N GLU A 99 -7.54 16.54 16.39
CA GLU A 99 -7.54 16.42 16.24
C GLU A 99 -7.64 16.29 16.14
N ALA A 100 -7.59 16.55 15.74
CA ALA A 100 -7.65 16.29 15.73
C ALA A 100 -7.56 16.21 15.92
#